data_722ef17043b5567c6380044a7d93105a
#
_entry.id   722ef17043b5567c6380044a7d93105a
#
_cell.length_a   1.000
_cell.length_b   1.000
_cell.length_c   1.000
_cell.angle_alpha   90.00
_cell.angle_beta   90.00
_cell.angle_gamma   90.00
#
_symmetry.space_group_name_H-M   'P 1'
#
loop_
_entity.id
_entity.type
_entity.pdbx_description
1 polymer ?
#
loop_
_entity_poly.entity_id
_entity_poly.type
_entity_poly.pdbx_seq_one_letter_code
_entity_poly.pdbx_strand_id
1 'polypeptide(L)'
;MSTEYNNTSDWTLEDCQSYINILYANRTSSFKERKAKAFFNSQTKKNRKTTITNDGIYVNGKLFLSPSSIKKCVSVGSLYFFERKDSMLIRCVKADGEKLQIMKDFLSVNNIDFTSDSPDEAYRLRYNAKLYKKSNKPLLIIATIIFLISMFGLNINKNVPFYAADIIKDAGLSSAISGRYMDTVIDSLPSSEQAGMDVYQYNKLLSDIQNTIQNSSAIDSIARKYTDALTKGLRDGKTFNEIDIDIDDELTALSSVTYNSIKDYTDNTDSTITLSLFADTESAKKAINNYASGIYADIQYRVAGLAGIYQTISSGTFYVVMIVLLALSLISLIIFSLPLSVSRIYLPVLFVIYAGLEYVAFNVILSKAAMLLSNRLLGRTASLNLTYANTDFVSYVSLGVVLAIIMNIAYRKMKSRA
;
A
#
# COMPACT_ATOMS: atom_id res chain seq x y z
N MET A 1 7.14 20.03 -19.35
CA MET A 1 6.55 21.36 -19.68
C MET A 1 7.54 22.35 -20.30
N SER A 2 8.83 22.06 -20.33
CA SER A 2 9.88 23.00 -20.72
C SER A 2 10.21 23.04 -22.23
N THR A 3 9.77 22.07 -23.02
CA THR A 3 10.19 21.93 -24.42
C THR A 3 9.30 22.63 -25.45
N GLU A 4 8.06 22.95 -25.09
CA GLU A 4 7.13 23.62 -26.01
C GLU A 4 7.52 25.09 -26.33
N TYR A 5 8.36 25.67 -25.52
CA TYR A 5 8.57 27.12 -25.47
C TYR A 5 9.98 27.55 -25.81
N ASN A 6 10.73 26.68 -26.42
CA ASN A 6 12.14 26.94 -26.71
C ASN A 6 12.38 27.98 -27.84
N ASN A 7 11.34 28.61 -28.36
CA ASN A 7 11.45 29.49 -29.49
C ASN A 7 10.71 30.82 -29.32
N THR A 8 10.78 31.44 -28.15
CA THR A 8 10.05 32.69 -27.87
C THR A 8 10.94 33.89 -27.69
N SER A 9 12.23 33.81 -28.00
CA SER A 9 13.16 34.91 -27.79
C SER A 9 12.95 36.08 -28.75
N ASP A 10 12.33 35.80 -29.91
CA ASP A 10 11.99 36.81 -30.90
C ASP A 10 10.61 37.44 -30.63
N TRP A 11 9.93 37.01 -29.57
CA TRP A 11 8.60 37.47 -29.22
C TRP A 11 8.61 38.85 -28.60
N THR A 12 7.71 39.70 -29.05
CA THR A 12 7.42 40.97 -28.39
C THR A 12 6.52 40.75 -27.17
N LEU A 13 6.36 41.82 -26.40
CA LEU A 13 5.41 41.83 -25.27
C LEU A 13 3.99 41.52 -25.74
N GLU A 14 3.62 41.99 -26.93
CA GLU A 14 2.32 41.84 -27.57
C GLU A 14 2.07 40.38 -28.00
N ASP A 15 3.08 39.74 -28.60
CA ASP A 15 3.01 38.31 -28.95
C ASP A 15 2.81 37.44 -27.72
N CYS A 16 3.49 37.76 -26.66
CA CYS A 16 3.35 37.02 -25.41
C CYS A 16 1.99 37.24 -24.74
N GLN A 17 1.44 38.46 -24.87
CA GLN A 17 0.10 38.76 -24.38
C GLN A 17 -0.95 38.01 -25.22
N SER A 18 -0.79 37.99 -26.54
CA SER A 18 -1.65 37.24 -27.48
C SER A 18 -1.61 35.75 -27.17
N TYR A 19 -0.42 35.18 -26.92
CA TYR A 19 -0.26 33.80 -26.52
C TYR A 19 -0.92 33.48 -25.15
N ILE A 20 -0.78 34.40 -24.20
CA ILE A 20 -1.45 34.30 -22.91
C ILE A 20 -2.97 34.33 -23.13
N ASN A 21 -3.50 35.23 -23.96
CA ASN A 21 -4.92 35.30 -24.25
C ASN A 21 -5.45 34.02 -24.89
N ILE A 22 -4.70 33.40 -25.81
CA ILE A 22 -5.04 32.06 -26.36
C ILE A 22 -5.09 30.99 -25.28
N LEU A 23 -4.15 31.03 -24.32
CA LEU A 23 -4.15 30.07 -23.19
C LEU A 23 -5.36 30.26 -22.28
N TYR A 24 -5.93 31.46 -22.25
CA TYR A 24 -7.00 31.89 -21.33
C TYR A 24 -8.35 32.12 -21.95
N ALA A 25 -8.47 32.01 -23.27
CA ALA A 25 -9.71 32.28 -24.02
C ALA A 25 -10.97 31.53 -23.50
N ASN A 26 -10.77 30.49 -22.67
CA ASN A 26 -11.86 29.69 -22.10
C ASN A 26 -11.84 29.61 -20.55
N ARG A 27 -11.73 30.73 -19.85
CA ARG A 27 -11.85 30.82 -18.36
C ARG A 27 -10.86 29.92 -17.61
N THR A 28 -9.64 30.35 -17.48
CA THR A 28 -8.60 29.64 -16.74
C THR A 28 -8.44 30.16 -15.31
N SER A 29 -8.00 29.28 -14.41
CA SER A 29 -7.77 29.63 -12.99
C SER A 29 -6.56 30.56 -12.82
N SER A 30 -6.55 31.37 -11.76
CA SER A 30 -5.45 32.26 -11.34
C SER A 30 -4.07 31.57 -11.27
N PHE A 31 -4.04 30.27 -11.04
CA PHE A 31 -2.82 29.46 -11.01
C PHE A 31 -2.17 29.29 -12.39
N LYS A 32 -2.98 29.11 -13.44
CA LYS A 32 -2.47 29.02 -14.83
C LYS A 32 -1.92 30.37 -15.31
N GLU A 33 -2.53 31.46 -14.88
CA GLU A 33 -2.09 32.82 -15.17
C GLU A 33 -0.70 33.10 -14.58
N ARG A 34 -0.48 32.75 -13.31
CA ARG A 34 0.83 32.88 -12.67
C ARG A 34 1.90 32.04 -13.39
N LYS A 35 1.56 30.83 -13.82
CA LYS A 35 2.47 29.97 -14.60
C LYS A 35 2.80 30.56 -15.96
N ALA A 36 1.82 31.15 -16.66
CA ALA A 36 2.05 31.78 -17.96
C ALA A 36 2.92 33.02 -17.79
N LYS A 37 2.68 33.88 -16.78
CA LYS A 37 3.53 35.04 -16.48
C LYS A 37 4.96 34.65 -16.08
N ALA A 38 5.13 33.63 -15.25
CA ALA A 38 6.46 33.14 -14.87
C ALA A 38 7.21 32.57 -16.07
N PHE A 39 6.53 31.85 -16.96
CA PHE A 39 7.04 31.36 -18.21
C PHE A 39 7.47 32.50 -19.14
N PHE A 40 6.62 33.50 -19.34
CA PHE A 40 6.89 34.71 -20.11
C PHE A 40 8.20 35.39 -19.64
N ASN A 41 8.33 35.64 -18.33
CA ASN A 41 9.52 36.28 -17.75
C ASN A 41 10.80 35.45 -17.93
N SER A 42 10.71 34.14 -18.05
CA SER A 42 11.86 33.27 -18.30
C SER A 42 12.33 33.25 -19.75
N GLN A 43 11.42 33.50 -20.68
CA GLN A 43 11.70 33.42 -22.15
C GLN A 43 12.24 34.71 -22.71
N THR A 44 11.88 35.87 -22.17
CA THR A 44 12.39 37.19 -22.59
C THR A 44 13.90 37.35 -22.37
N LYS A 45 14.55 36.41 -21.63
CA LYS A 45 15.99 36.46 -21.32
C LYS A 45 16.88 35.64 -22.26
N LYS A 46 16.34 34.91 -23.25
CA LYS A 46 17.13 33.99 -24.10
C LYS A 46 17.13 34.44 -25.56
N ASN A 47 18.22 35.01 -26.08
CA ASN A 47 18.41 35.29 -27.49
C ASN A 47 18.47 33.98 -28.31
N ARG A 48 17.44 33.71 -29.13
CA ARG A 48 17.40 32.57 -30.04
C ARG A 48 16.98 33.05 -31.42
N LYS A 49 17.83 32.79 -32.42
CA LYS A 49 17.57 33.16 -33.82
C LYS A 49 16.78 32.03 -34.51
N THR A 50 15.61 32.35 -35.04
CA THR A 50 14.80 31.45 -35.86
C THR A 50 15.01 31.71 -37.32
N THR A 51 15.32 30.69 -38.11
CA THR A 51 15.46 30.72 -39.56
C THR A 51 14.43 29.76 -40.17
N ILE A 52 13.69 30.19 -41.17
CA ILE A 52 12.69 29.41 -41.88
C ILE A 52 13.20 29.23 -43.31
N THR A 53 13.24 27.97 -43.76
CA THR A 53 13.60 27.58 -45.13
C THR A 53 12.58 26.57 -45.65
N ASN A 54 12.58 26.28 -46.94
CA ASN A 54 11.66 25.28 -47.50
C ASN A 54 11.89 23.87 -46.93
N ASP A 55 13.13 23.58 -46.43
CA ASP A 55 13.50 22.26 -45.85
C ASP A 55 13.14 22.13 -44.38
N GLY A 56 12.80 23.22 -43.70
CA GLY A 56 12.42 23.19 -42.31
C GLY A 56 12.57 24.50 -41.54
N ILE A 57 12.18 24.48 -40.31
CA ILE A 57 12.34 25.57 -39.36
C ILE A 57 13.50 25.26 -38.43
N TYR A 58 14.47 26.18 -38.34
CA TYR A 58 15.68 26.02 -37.57
C TYR A 58 15.71 27.00 -36.38
N VAL A 59 16.25 26.59 -35.25
CA VAL A 59 16.49 27.44 -34.10
C VAL A 59 17.97 27.36 -33.74
N ASN A 60 18.67 28.49 -33.77
CA ASN A 60 20.12 28.55 -33.59
C ASN A 60 20.89 27.55 -34.48
N GLY A 61 20.50 27.43 -35.75
CA GLY A 61 21.11 26.51 -36.72
C GLY A 61 20.76 25.04 -36.57
N LYS A 62 19.97 24.66 -35.58
CA LYS A 62 19.51 23.28 -35.42
C LYS A 62 18.09 23.13 -35.93
N LEU A 63 17.82 22.03 -36.66
CA LEU A 63 16.47 21.68 -37.13
C LEU A 63 15.49 21.58 -35.97
N PHE A 64 14.48 22.44 -35.99
CA PHE A 64 13.44 22.50 -34.97
C PHE A 64 12.15 21.80 -35.41
N LEU A 65 11.76 22.01 -36.69
CA LEU A 65 10.60 21.38 -37.32
C LEU A 65 10.97 20.96 -38.76
N SER A 66 10.78 19.69 -39.09
CA SER A 66 10.82 19.16 -40.43
C SER A 66 9.42 19.21 -41.03
N PRO A 67 9.26 19.54 -42.32
CA PRO A 67 7.95 19.54 -42.99
C PRO A 67 7.23 18.20 -42.86
N SER A 68 7.95 17.10 -43.03
CA SER A 68 7.40 15.75 -42.92
C SER A 68 6.84 15.42 -41.55
N SER A 69 7.32 16.10 -40.49
CA SER A 69 6.85 15.93 -39.12
C SER A 69 5.61 16.73 -38.76
N ILE A 70 5.23 17.67 -39.60
CA ILE A 70 4.10 18.59 -39.37
C ILE A 70 2.81 17.94 -39.90
N LYS A 71 1.76 17.96 -39.07
CA LYS A 71 0.44 17.48 -39.40
C LYS A 71 -0.48 18.66 -39.80
N LYS A 72 -0.46 19.71 -38.99
CA LYS A 72 -1.30 20.89 -39.14
C LYS A 72 -0.61 22.11 -38.56
N CYS A 73 -0.91 23.29 -39.15
CA CYS A 73 -0.48 24.57 -38.62
C CYS A 73 -1.68 25.50 -38.44
N VAL A 74 -1.71 26.22 -37.33
CA VAL A 74 -2.72 27.26 -37.05
C VAL A 74 -2.00 28.55 -36.70
N SER A 75 -2.39 29.67 -37.29
CA SER A 75 -1.83 30.97 -36.92
C SER A 75 -2.79 31.79 -36.06
N VAL A 76 -2.21 32.66 -35.22
CA VAL A 76 -2.90 33.73 -34.52
C VAL A 76 -1.99 34.93 -34.54
N GLY A 77 -2.35 35.92 -35.37
CA GLY A 77 -1.45 37.03 -35.67
C GLY A 77 -0.11 36.54 -36.23
N SER A 78 1.00 36.94 -35.61
CA SER A 78 2.35 36.52 -35.98
C SER A 78 2.78 35.16 -35.44
N LEU A 79 1.96 34.48 -34.59
CA LEU A 79 2.28 33.23 -33.99
C LEU A 79 1.71 32.04 -34.76
N TYR A 80 2.57 31.06 -35.05
CA TYR A 80 2.25 29.86 -35.82
C TYR A 80 2.39 28.64 -34.89
N PHE A 81 1.31 27.90 -34.70
CA PHE A 81 1.22 26.69 -33.84
C PHE A 81 1.22 25.43 -34.70
N PHE A 82 2.20 24.60 -34.53
CA PHE A 82 2.42 23.39 -35.33
C PHE A 82 2.06 22.14 -34.52
N GLU A 83 1.09 21.38 -35.02
CA GLU A 83 0.82 20.00 -34.59
C GLU A 83 1.78 19.07 -35.35
N ARG A 84 2.44 18.16 -34.62
CA ARG A 84 3.40 17.18 -35.17
C ARG A 84 2.76 15.81 -35.31
N LYS A 85 3.19 15.04 -36.34
CA LYS A 85 2.78 13.65 -36.58
C LYS A 85 3.46 12.71 -35.60
N ASP A 86 4.72 12.99 -35.24
CA ASP A 86 5.61 12.15 -34.42
C ASP A 86 5.64 12.52 -32.94
N SER A 87 5.05 13.64 -32.57
CA SER A 87 5.08 14.17 -31.22
C SER A 87 3.80 14.95 -30.93
N MET A 88 3.26 14.78 -29.75
CA MET A 88 2.07 15.52 -29.29
C MET A 88 2.41 16.89 -28.69
N LEU A 89 3.63 17.34 -28.87
CA LEU A 89 4.04 18.68 -28.46
C LEU A 89 3.71 19.67 -29.58
N ILE A 90 2.87 20.63 -29.26
CA ILE A 90 2.65 21.78 -30.16
C ILE A 90 3.88 22.68 -30.11
N ARG A 91 4.44 22.95 -31.26
CA ARG A 91 5.53 23.90 -31.43
C ARG A 91 4.95 25.25 -31.84
N CYS A 92 5.46 26.32 -31.25
CA CYS A 92 5.07 27.67 -31.60
C CYS A 92 6.28 28.43 -32.16
N VAL A 93 6.06 29.10 -33.28
CA VAL A 93 7.07 29.90 -34.01
C VAL A 93 6.48 31.26 -34.29
N LYS A 94 7.24 32.33 -34.05
CA LYS A 94 6.88 33.68 -34.49
C LYS A 94 7.41 33.91 -35.89
N ALA A 95 6.54 34.45 -36.77
CA ALA A 95 6.91 34.92 -38.09
C ALA A 95 6.23 36.28 -38.35
N ASP A 96 7.05 37.33 -38.39
CA ASP A 96 6.64 38.71 -38.67
C ASP A 96 7.49 39.31 -39.78
N GLY A 97 7.07 40.43 -40.36
CA GLY A 97 7.77 41.12 -41.43
C GLY A 97 8.14 40.20 -42.62
N GLU A 98 9.41 40.15 -42.97
CA GLU A 98 9.91 39.31 -44.07
C GLU A 98 9.71 37.81 -43.81
N LYS A 99 9.77 37.38 -42.52
CA LYS A 99 9.56 35.99 -42.16
C LYS A 99 8.12 35.52 -42.39
N LEU A 100 7.15 36.43 -42.43
CA LEU A 100 5.75 36.10 -42.68
C LEU A 100 5.56 35.50 -44.06
N GLN A 101 6.17 36.08 -45.09
CA GLN A 101 6.09 35.57 -46.46
C GLN A 101 6.81 34.25 -46.57
N ILE A 102 8.02 34.16 -46.02
CA ILE A 102 8.79 32.90 -46.01
C ILE A 102 8.01 31.76 -45.29
N MET A 103 7.29 32.08 -44.22
CA MET A 103 6.45 31.12 -43.52
C MET A 103 5.26 30.66 -44.39
N LYS A 104 4.61 31.56 -45.07
CA LYS A 104 3.51 31.22 -46.02
C LYS A 104 3.99 30.35 -47.14
N ASP A 105 5.15 30.68 -47.74
CA ASP A 105 5.78 29.90 -48.77
C ASP A 105 6.17 28.51 -48.29
N PHE A 106 6.75 28.41 -47.08
CA PHE A 106 7.06 27.13 -46.40
C PHE A 106 5.82 26.24 -46.24
N LEU A 107 4.69 26.82 -45.75
CA LEU A 107 3.45 26.09 -45.58
C LEU A 107 2.87 25.61 -46.91
N SER A 108 2.89 26.48 -47.94
CA SER A 108 2.35 26.20 -49.28
C SER A 108 3.17 25.15 -50.02
N VAL A 109 4.51 25.34 -50.11
CA VAL A 109 5.43 24.43 -50.81
C VAL A 109 5.37 23.00 -50.21
N ASN A 110 5.20 22.91 -48.89
CA ASN A 110 5.17 21.63 -48.23
C ASN A 110 3.75 21.04 -48.04
N ASN A 111 2.72 21.63 -48.65
CA ASN A 111 1.31 21.21 -48.56
C ASN A 111 0.86 20.96 -47.09
N ILE A 112 1.24 21.86 -46.18
CA ILE A 112 0.86 21.77 -44.79
C ILE A 112 -0.55 22.31 -44.63
N ASP A 113 -1.44 21.51 -43.99
CA ASP A 113 -2.81 21.96 -43.61
C ASP A 113 -2.69 23.17 -42.69
N PHE A 114 -3.23 24.33 -43.18
CA PHE A 114 -3.06 25.61 -42.53
C PHE A 114 -4.39 26.31 -42.29
N THR A 115 -4.64 26.71 -41.05
CA THR A 115 -5.76 27.54 -40.64
C THR A 115 -5.24 28.90 -40.18
N SER A 116 -5.70 29.97 -40.83
CA SER A 116 -5.25 31.31 -40.52
C SER A 116 -6.12 31.96 -39.45
N ASP A 117 -5.48 32.68 -38.55
CA ASP A 117 -6.07 33.55 -37.53
C ASP A 117 -7.21 32.96 -36.69
N SER A 118 -7.00 31.76 -36.20
CA SER A 118 -7.98 31.04 -35.41
C SER A 118 -7.48 30.76 -33.95
N PRO A 119 -7.75 31.67 -32.99
CA PRO A 119 -7.39 31.50 -31.60
C PRO A 119 -8.00 30.24 -30.96
N ASP A 120 -9.26 29.94 -31.29
CA ASP A 120 -9.97 28.79 -30.75
C ASP A 120 -9.34 27.46 -31.22
N GLU A 121 -8.93 27.41 -32.49
CA GLU A 121 -8.31 26.22 -33.03
C GLU A 121 -6.88 26.03 -32.52
N ALA A 122 -6.11 27.09 -32.37
CA ALA A 122 -4.80 27.05 -31.71
C ALA A 122 -4.90 26.53 -30.26
N TYR A 123 -5.93 26.97 -29.55
CA TYR A 123 -6.24 26.46 -28.22
C TYR A 123 -6.59 24.97 -28.25
N ARG A 124 -7.44 24.55 -29.21
CA ARG A 124 -7.84 23.13 -29.37
C ARG A 124 -6.65 22.25 -29.72
N LEU A 125 -5.76 22.63 -30.61
CA LEU A 125 -4.55 21.89 -30.92
C LEU A 125 -3.72 21.62 -29.66
N ARG A 126 -3.48 22.64 -28.86
CA ARG A 126 -2.72 22.54 -27.62
C ARG A 126 -3.42 21.66 -26.59
N TYR A 127 -4.72 21.70 -26.53
CA TYR A 127 -5.53 20.91 -25.60
C TYR A 127 -5.57 19.45 -26.02
N ASN A 128 -5.75 19.17 -27.30
CA ASN A 128 -5.73 17.84 -27.88
C ASN A 128 -4.37 17.16 -27.70
N ALA A 129 -3.27 17.90 -27.84
CA ALA A 129 -1.94 17.39 -27.60
C ALA A 129 -1.76 16.84 -26.17
N LYS A 130 -2.43 17.43 -25.18
CA LYS A 130 -2.42 16.90 -23.78
C LYS A 130 -3.26 15.65 -23.61
N LEU A 131 -4.36 15.53 -24.38
CA LEU A 131 -5.25 14.36 -24.33
C LEU A 131 -4.64 13.11 -24.97
N TYR A 132 -3.83 13.30 -26.03
CA TYR A 132 -3.32 12.22 -26.88
C TYR A 132 -1.79 12.04 -26.81
N LYS A 133 -1.12 12.63 -25.80
CA LYS A 133 0.31 12.45 -25.62
C LYS A 133 0.64 10.95 -25.52
N LYS A 134 1.61 10.50 -26.32
CA LYS A 134 2.02 9.09 -26.37
C LYS A 134 2.56 8.63 -25.00
N SER A 135 2.02 7.56 -24.45
CA SER A 135 2.51 7.01 -23.19
C SER A 135 3.94 6.49 -23.32
N ASN A 136 4.74 6.65 -22.28
CA ASN A 136 6.07 6.07 -22.23
C ASN A 136 5.98 4.63 -21.70
N LYS A 137 5.76 3.67 -22.63
CA LYS A 137 5.50 2.27 -22.29
C LYS A 137 6.58 1.61 -21.40
N PRO A 138 7.89 1.76 -21.65
CA PRO A 138 8.91 1.14 -20.79
C PRO A 138 8.86 1.66 -19.36
N LEU A 139 8.76 2.98 -19.17
CA LEU A 139 8.67 3.58 -17.84
C LEU A 139 7.35 3.25 -17.15
N LEU A 140 6.26 3.10 -17.91
CA LEU A 140 4.99 2.65 -17.38
C LEU A 140 5.07 1.22 -16.82
N ILE A 141 5.76 0.31 -17.52
CA ILE A 141 5.97 -1.08 -17.05
C ILE A 141 6.79 -1.08 -15.76
N ILE A 142 7.89 -0.34 -15.71
CA ILE A 142 8.73 -0.24 -14.51
C ILE A 142 7.91 0.31 -13.32
N ALA A 143 7.16 1.39 -13.53
CA ALA A 143 6.32 1.97 -12.48
C ALA A 143 5.24 0.97 -12.00
N THR A 144 4.70 0.15 -12.90
CA THR A 144 3.73 -0.91 -12.55
C THR A 144 4.36 -1.99 -11.70
N ILE A 145 5.57 -2.43 -12.04
CA ILE A 145 6.29 -3.44 -11.25
C ILE A 145 6.59 -2.90 -9.85
N ILE A 146 7.08 -1.66 -9.74
CA ILE A 146 7.34 -1.03 -8.44
C ILE A 146 6.05 -0.88 -7.63
N PHE A 147 4.93 -0.49 -8.27
CA PHE A 147 3.62 -0.42 -7.64
C PHE A 147 3.20 -1.78 -7.06
N LEU A 148 3.28 -2.85 -7.86
CA LEU A 148 2.91 -4.19 -7.41
C LEU A 148 3.79 -4.67 -6.25
N ILE A 149 5.11 -4.49 -6.35
CA ILE A 149 6.05 -4.84 -5.28
C ILE A 149 5.72 -4.08 -3.99
N SER A 150 5.44 -2.78 -4.10
CA SER A 150 5.13 -1.95 -2.92
C SER A 150 3.82 -2.37 -2.26
N MET A 151 2.78 -2.65 -3.05
CA MET A 151 1.49 -3.10 -2.54
C MET A 151 1.61 -4.48 -1.88
N PHE A 152 2.28 -5.45 -2.52
CA PHE A 152 2.56 -6.75 -1.91
C PHE A 152 3.41 -6.62 -0.65
N GLY A 153 4.43 -5.76 -0.67
CA GLY A 153 5.28 -5.50 0.49
C GLY A 153 4.49 -4.98 1.69
N LEU A 154 3.58 -4.02 1.50
CA LEU A 154 2.71 -3.51 2.55
C LEU A 154 1.79 -4.59 3.12
N ASN A 155 1.20 -5.42 2.26
CA ASN A 155 0.33 -6.50 2.69
C ASN A 155 1.09 -7.62 3.40
N ILE A 156 2.29 -7.95 2.94
CA ILE A 156 3.17 -8.89 3.65
C ILE A 156 3.53 -8.35 5.04
N ASN A 157 3.94 -7.07 5.14
CA ASN A 157 4.27 -6.44 6.42
C ASN A 157 3.10 -6.50 7.41
N LYS A 158 1.87 -6.27 6.92
CA LYS A 158 0.65 -6.32 7.73
C LYS A 158 0.29 -7.74 8.15
N ASN A 159 0.38 -8.72 7.23
CA ASN A 159 -0.20 -10.06 7.40
C ASN A 159 0.75 -11.09 8.02
N VAL A 160 2.06 -10.98 7.76
CA VAL A 160 3.05 -11.94 8.29
C VAL A 160 3.04 -12.03 9.83
N PRO A 161 2.91 -10.91 10.60
CA PRO A 161 2.78 -11.01 12.05
C PRO A 161 1.56 -11.80 12.52
N PHE A 162 0.42 -11.71 11.81
CA PHE A 162 -0.78 -12.48 12.13
C PHE A 162 -0.59 -13.97 11.91
N TYR A 163 0.07 -14.37 10.81
CA TYR A 163 0.41 -15.78 10.60
C TYR A 163 1.35 -16.31 11.67
N ALA A 164 2.33 -15.52 12.12
CA ALA A 164 3.22 -15.89 13.19
C ALA A 164 2.45 -16.06 14.51
N ALA A 165 1.52 -15.16 14.83
CA ALA A 165 0.66 -15.25 15.99
C ALA A 165 -0.23 -16.49 15.95
N ASP A 166 -0.83 -16.81 14.81
CA ASP A 166 -1.66 -18.01 14.63
C ASP A 166 -0.85 -19.29 14.82
N ILE A 167 0.38 -19.35 14.32
CA ILE A 167 1.29 -20.48 14.52
C ILE A 167 1.62 -20.65 16.01
N ILE A 168 1.91 -19.58 16.72
CA ILE A 168 2.20 -19.60 18.16
C ILE A 168 0.96 -20.05 18.94
N LYS A 169 -0.22 -19.53 18.60
CA LYS A 169 -1.49 -19.93 19.23
C LYS A 169 -1.77 -21.41 19.03
N ASP A 170 -1.58 -21.92 17.81
CA ASP A 170 -1.76 -23.32 17.45
C ASP A 170 -0.72 -24.27 18.10
N ALA A 171 0.38 -23.72 18.65
CA ALA A 171 1.31 -24.51 19.48
C ALA A 171 0.66 -25.10 20.74
N GLY A 172 -0.64 -24.81 20.96
CA GLY A 172 -1.40 -25.35 22.09
C GLY A 172 -1.20 -24.57 23.37
N LEU A 173 -0.92 -23.28 23.24
CA LEU A 173 -0.58 -22.43 24.37
C LEU A 173 -1.72 -22.39 25.40
N SER A 174 -2.99 -22.24 24.98
CA SER A 174 -4.16 -22.24 25.90
C SER A 174 -4.29 -23.51 26.66
N SER A 175 -4.21 -24.69 26.02
CA SER A 175 -4.32 -25.99 26.69
C SER A 175 -3.16 -26.25 27.63
N ALA A 176 -1.97 -25.81 27.27
CA ALA A 176 -0.80 -25.95 28.10
C ALA A 176 -0.82 -25.03 29.33
N ILE A 177 -1.26 -23.76 29.15
CA ILE A 177 -1.46 -22.82 30.26
C ILE A 177 -2.49 -23.37 31.24
N SER A 178 -3.63 -23.84 30.72
CA SER A 178 -4.66 -24.49 31.53
C SER A 178 -4.11 -25.70 32.30
N GLY A 179 -3.35 -26.59 31.61
CA GLY A 179 -2.73 -27.73 32.23
C GLY A 179 -1.71 -27.37 33.32
N ARG A 180 -0.81 -26.41 33.05
CA ARG A 180 0.19 -25.95 34.03
C ARG A 180 -0.43 -25.26 35.22
N TYR A 181 -1.48 -24.48 35.02
CA TYR A 181 -2.23 -23.89 36.10
C TYR A 181 -2.95 -24.98 36.92
N MET A 182 -3.56 -25.99 36.28
CA MET A 182 -4.19 -27.12 36.93
C MET A 182 -3.20 -27.95 37.75
N ASP A 183 -1.99 -28.21 37.20
CA ASP A 183 -0.91 -28.90 37.95
C ASP A 183 -0.60 -28.14 39.25
N THR A 184 -0.47 -26.82 39.21
CA THR A 184 -0.22 -26.00 40.41
C THR A 184 -1.39 -26.06 41.40
N VAL A 185 -2.63 -26.10 40.91
CA VAL A 185 -3.81 -26.24 41.75
C VAL A 185 -3.82 -27.61 42.43
N ILE A 186 -3.54 -28.69 41.68
CA ILE A 186 -3.49 -30.07 42.24
C ILE A 186 -2.39 -30.18 43.31
N ASP A 187 -1.21 -29.61 43.03
CA ASP A 187 -0.09 -29.62 44.00
C ASP A 187 -0.41 -28.87 45.30
N SER A 188 -1.37 -27.91 45.22
CA SER A 188 -1.82 -27.13 46.40
C SER A 188 -3.00 -27.76 47.12
N LEU A 189 -3.67 -28.73 46.54
CA LEU A 189 -4.80 -29.41 47.14
C LEU A 189 -4.34 -30.51 48.13
N PRO A 190 -5.05 -30.70 49.27
CA PRO A 190 -4.81 -31.85 50.14
C PRO A 190 -5.19 -33.16 49.42
N SER A 191 -4.59 -34.28 49.81
CA SER A 191 -5.00 -35.59 49.28
C SER A 191 -6.47 -35.89 49.63
N SER A 192 -7.09 -36.86 48.93
CA SER A 192 -8.48 -37.26 49.18
C SER A 192 -8.72 -37.67 50.65
N GLU A 193 -7.74 -38.34 51.24
CA GLU A 193 -7.79 -38.76 52.68
C GLU A 193 -7.75 -37.52 53.60
N GLN A 194 -6.87 -36.54 53.31
CA GLN A 194 -6.76 -35.32 54.12
C GLN A 194 -7.99 -34.42 53.95
N ALA A 195 -8.62 -34.49 52.80
CA ALA A 195 -9.84 -33.73 52.48
C ALA A 195 -11.10 -34.39 53.07
N GLY A 196 -11.00 -35.62 53.60
CA GLY A 196 -12.15 -36.38 54.09
C GLY A 196 -13.11 -36.82 52.98
N MET A 197 -12.62 -36.92 51.74
CA MET A 197 -13.41 -37.29 50.57
C MET A 197 -13.11 -38.72 50.12
N ASP A 198 -14.12 -39.41 49.59
CA ASP A 198 -13.87 -40.64 48.86
C ASP A 198 -13.21 -40.32 47.51
N VAL A 199 -12.59 -41.33 46.89
CA VAL A 199 -11.84 -41.18 45.63
C VAL A 199 -12.75 -40.71 44.51
N TYR A 200 -14.01 -41.09 44.48
CA TYR A 200 -14.96 -40.67 43.45
C TYR A 200 -15.32 -39.16 43.58
N GLN A 201 -15.62 -38.74 44.80
CA GLN A 201 -15.92 -37.34 45.13
C GLN A 201 -14.71 -36.44 44.81
N TYR A 202 -13.51 -36.87 45.17
CA TYR A 202 -12.27 -36.14 44.91
C TYR A 202 -11.98 -36.01 43.40
N ASN A 203 -12.14 -37.10 42.63
CA ASN A 203 -11.96 -37.07 41.18
C ASN A 203 -13.00 -36.21 40.51
N LYS A 204 -14.26 -36.17 41.02
CA LYS A 204 -15.30 -35.28 40.53
C LYS A 204 -14.92 -33.79 40.76
N LEU A 205 -14.45 -33.47 41.97
CA LEU A 205 -13.94 -32.14 42.29
C LEU A 205 -12.83 -31.71 41.33
N LEU A 206 -11.82 -32.57 41.08
CA LEU A 206 -10.75 -32.27 40.14
C LEU A 206 -11.26 -32.05 38.72
N SER A 207 -12.25 -32.85 38.28
CA SER A 207 -12.86 -32.70 36.95
C SER A 207 -13.62 -31.36 36.83
N ASP A 208 -14.37 -30.98 37.88
CA ASP A 208 -15.13 -29.72 37.89
C ASP A 208 -14.20 -28.50 37.92
N ILE A 209 -13.11 -28.57 38.69
CA ILE A 209 -12.05 -27.56 38.69
C ILE A 209 -11.42 -27.45 37.28
N GLN A 210 -11.03 -28.58 36.70
CA GLN A 210 -10.44 -28.63 35.37
C GLN A 210 -11.35 -28.02 34.32
N ASN A 211 -12.64 -28.36 34.33
CA ASN A 211 -13.63 -27.78 33.42
C ASN A 211 -13.80 -26.26 33.63
N THR A 212 -13.80 -25.83 34.90
CA THR A 212 -13.87 -24.38 35.23
C THR A 212 -12.67 -23.61 34.73
N ILE A 213 -11.46 -24.15 34.92
CA ILE A 213 -10.21 -23.53 34.41
C ILE A 213 -10.21 -23.50 32.90
N GLN A 214 -10.51 -24.60 32.21
CA GLN A 214 -10.48 -24.70 30.77
C GLN A 214 -11.48 -23.77 30.10
N ASN A 215 -12.63 -23.50 30.71
CA ASN A 215 -13.67 -22.65 30.20
C ASN A 215 -13.54 -21.18 30.67
N SER A 216 -12.50 -20.86 31.44
CA SER A 216 -12.27 -19.51 31.94
C SER A 216 -11.76 -18.58 30.85
N SER A 217 -12.40 -17.41 30.70
CA SER A 217 -11.92 -16.34 29.81
C SER A 217 -10.52 -15.82 30.18
N ALA A 218 -10.08 -16.04 31.44
CA ALA A 218 -8.74 -15.67 31.89
C ALA A 218 -7.66 -16.51 31.17
N ILE A 219 -7.89 -17.80 30.92
CA ILE A 219 -6.98 -18.66 30.15
C ILE A 219 -6.77 -18.12 28.74
N ASP A 220 -7.86 -17.73 28.06
CA ASP A 220 -7.78 -17.17 26.73
C ASP A 220 -7.08 -15.81 26.73
N SER A 221 -7.28 -15.00 27.76
CA SER A 221 -6.60 -13.71 27.92
C SER A 221 -5.09 -13.90 28.13
N ILE A 222 -4.68 -14.82 29.01
CA ILE A 222 -3.28 -15.19 29.25
C ILE A 222 -2.66 -15.69 27.93
N ALA A 223 -3.29 -16.64 27.24
CA ALA A 223 -2.78 -17.20 26.00
C ALA A 223 -2.60 -16.14 24.92
N ARG A 224 -3.51 -15.17 24.83
CA ARG A 224 -3.41 -14.03 23.91
C ARG A 224 -2.25 -13.12 24.27
N LYS A 225 -2.09 -12.75 25.57
CA LYS A 225 -0.97 -11.91 26.02
C LYS A 225 0.38 -12.57 25.69
N TYR A 226 0.53 -13.87 25.91
CA TYR A 226 1.74 -14.60 25.52
C TYR A 226 1.91 -14.62 24.01
N THR A 227 0.86 -14.94 23.23
CA THR A 227 0.93 -14.98 21.77
C THR A 227 1.41 -13.64 21.21
N ASP A 228 0.82 -12.54 21.67
CA ASP A 228 1.16 -11.18 21.23
C ASP A 228 2.60 -10.81 21.63
N ALA A 229 2.98 -11.10 22.88
CA ALA A 229 4.31 -10.80 23.40
C ALA A 229 5.42 -11.61 22.71
N LEU A 230 5.21 -12.91 22.50
CA LEU A 230 6.15 -13.79 21.81
C LEU A 230 6.27 -13.42 20.32
N THR A 231 5.17 -13.11 19.65
CA THR A 231 5.18 -12.64 18.25
C THR A 231 5.96 -11.35 18.12
N LYS A 232 5.74 -10.39 19.03
CA LYS A 232 6.49 -9.13 19.09
C LYS A 232 7.97 -9.38 19.41
N GLY A 233 8.27 -10.27 20.35
CA GLY A 233 9.64 -10.65 20.68
C GLY A 233 10.40 -11.25 19.50
N LEU A 234 9.78 -12.14 18.73
CA LEU A 234 10.35 -12.69 17.49
C LEU A 234 10.62 -11.60 16.44
N ARG A 235 9.69 -10.67 16.30
CA ARG A 235 9.84 -9.52 15.38
C ARG A 235 11.00 -8.62 15.78
N ASP A 236 11.11 -8.34 17.07
CA ASP A 236 12.12 -7.42 17.62
C ASP A 236 13.47 -8.11 17.89
N GLY A 237 13.58 -9.43 17.63
CA GLY A 237 14.80 -10.21 17.82
C GLY A 237 15.17 -10.44 19.28
N LYS A 238 14.19 -10.37 20.20
CA LYS A 238 14.40 -10.49 21.65
C LYS A 238 14.52 -11.94 22.09
N THR A 239 15.29 -12.16 23.14
CA THR A 239 15.24 -13.41 23.92
C THR A 239 14.00 -13.41 24.82
N PHE A 240 13.59 -14.58 25.32
CA PHE A 240 12.40 -14.66 26.19
C PHE A 240 12.51 -13.77 27.43
N ASN A 241 13.70 -13.71 28.04
CA ASN A 241 13.93 -12.90 29.24
C ASN A 241 13.86 -11.38 29.02
N GLU A 242 13.89 -10.93 27.76
CA GLU A 242 13.74 -9.52 27.39
C GLU A 242 12.29 -9.16 27.05
N ILE A 243 11.38 -10.16 27.11
CA ILE A 243 9.96 -9.99 26.85
C ILE A 243 9.24 -9.83 28.18
N ASP A 244 8.62 -8.69 28.38
CA ASP A 244 7.79 -8.42 29.54
C ASP A 244 6.35 -8.91 29.28
N ILE A 245 5.86 -9.81 30.16
CA ILE A 245 4.53 -10.41 30.05
C ILE A 245 3.86 -10.30 31.42
N ASP A 246 2.96 -9.33 31.55
CA ASP A 246 2.17 -9.15 32.76
C ASP A 246 0.83 -9.88 32.63
N ILE A 247 0.64 -10.88 33.49
CA ILE A 247 -0.55 -11.74 33.59
C ILE A 247 -1.13 -11.78 35.01
N ASP A 248 -0.72 -10.91 35.90
CA ASP A 248 -1.05 -10.96 37.31
C ASP A 248 -2.55 -10.78 37.57
N ASP A 249 -3.21 -9.90 36.82
CA ASP A 249 -4.65 -9.69 36.89
C ASP A 249 -5.43 -10.95 36.46
N GLU A 250 -5.01 -11.57 35.34
CA GLU A 250 -5.63 -12.78 34.84
C GLU A 250 -5.43 -13.96 35.76
N LEU A 251 -4.25 -14.12 36.38
CA LEU A 251 -3.99 -15.15 37.37
C LEU A 251 -4.82 -14.93 38.62
N THR A 252 -4.98 -13.70 39.06
CA THR A 252 -5.85 -13.35 40.18
C THR A 252 -7.31 -13.68 39.90
N ALA A 253 -7.79 -13.34 38.66
CA ALA A 253 -9.14 -13.68 38.23
C ALA A 253 -9.33 -15.20 38.15
N LEU A 254 -8.36 -15.93 37.61
CA LEU A 254 -8.38 -17.41 37.50
C LEU A 254 -8.37 -18.07 38.87
N SER A 255 -7.56 -17.58 39.81
CA SER A 255 -7.51 -18.03 41.21
C SER A 255 -8.87 -17.84 41.90
N SER A 256 -9.52 -16.68 41.70
CA SER A 256 -10.84 -16.39 42.26
C SER A 256 -11.93 -17.33 41.73
N VAL A 257 -11.92 -17.63 40.43
CA VAL A 257 -12.88 -18.56 39.80
C VAL A 257 -12.66 -19.99 40.32
N THR A 258 -11.40 -20.40 40.39
CA THR A 258 -11.02 -21.72 40.94
C THR A 258 -11.41 -21.86 42.40
N TYR A 259 -11.15 -20.82 43.20
CA TYR A 259 -11.56 -20.77 44.63
C TYR A 259 -13.08 -20.92 44.78
N ASN A 260 -13.87 -20.18 43.98
CA ASN A 260 -15.33 -20.27 44.05
C ASN A 260 -15.83 -21.69 43.69
N SER A 261 -15.24 -22.32 42.67
CA SER A 261 -15.59 -23.69 42.26
C SER A 261 -15.32 -24.68 43.36
N ILE A 262 -14.22 -24.53 44.11
CA ILE A 262 -13.90 -25.40 45.22
C ILE A 262 -14.82 -25.13 46.40
N LYS A 263 -15.08 -23.88 46.72
CA LYS A 263 -15.99 -23.46 47.77
C LYS A 263 -17.41 -24.01 47.54
N ASP A 264 -17.94 -23.84 46.34
CA ASP A 264 -19.29 -24.37 46.00
C ASP A 264 -19.36 -25.89 46.16
N TYR A 265 -18.25 -26.61 45.91
CA TYR A 265 -18.17 -28.04 46.13
C TYR A 265 -18.06 -28.41 47.63
N THR A 266 -17.25 -27.67 48.40
CA THR A 266 -17.04 -27.91 49.84
C THR A 266 -18.26 -27.52 50.66
N ASP A 267 -18.97 -26.46 50.32
CA ASP A 267 -20.22 -26.05 50.97
C ASP A 267 -21.35 -27.08 50.76
N ASN A 268 -21.28 -27.88 49.71
CA ASN A 268 -22.24 -28.93 49.38
C ASN A 268 -21.81 -30.31 49.83
N THR A 269 -20.62 -30.49 50.42
CA THR A 269 -20.08 -31.74 50.93
C THR A 269 -19.50 -31.49 52.34
N ASP A 270 -19.59 -32.46 53.27
CA ASP A 270 -19.00 -32.37 54.59
C ASP A 270 -17.45 -32.40 54.58
N SER A 271 -16.82 -31.72 53.68
CA SER A 271 -15.36 -31.75 53.47
C SER A 271 -14.66 -30.61 54.23
N THR A 272 -13.49 -30.92 54.79
CA THR A 272 -12.66 -30.00 55.59
C THR A 272 -11.54 -29.33 54.78
N ILE A 273 -11.73 -29.10 53.50
CA ILE A 273 -10.72 -28.41 52.68
C ILE A 273 -10.57 -26.97 53.18
N THR A 274 -9.43 -26.66 53.77
CA THR A 274 -9.12 -25.30 54.22
C THR A 274 -8.67 -24.47 53.03
N LEU A 275 -9.45 -23.45 52.69
CA LEU A 275 -9.29 -22.59 51.51
C LEU A 275 -8.09 -21.61 51.58
N SER A 276 -7.22 -21.74 52.58
CA SER A 276 -6.07 -20.87 52.82
C SER A 276 -4.89 -21.10 51.84
N LEU A 277 -4.99 -22.08 50.94
CA LEU A 277 -3.89 -22.54 50.07
C LEU A 277 -3.92 -21.99 48.62
N PHE A 278 -4.89 -21.17 48.31
CA PHE A 278 -5.21 -20.88 46.90
C PHE A 278 -4.56 -19.65 46.32
N ALA A 279 -3.41 -19.26 46.68
CA ALA A 279 -2.85 -18.04 46.12
C ALA A 279 -1.37 -18.10 45.75
N ASP A 280 -0.86 -19.26 45.40
CA ASP A 280 0.49 -19.26 44.83
C ASP A 280 0.43 -18.95 43.30
N THR A 281 -0.10 -17.73 42.98
CA THR A 281 -0.08 -17.19 41.65
C THR A 281 1.34 -17.08 41.11
N GLU A 282 2.33 -16.93 41.96
CA GLU A 282 3.75 -16.86 41.56
C GLU A 282 4.27 -18.24 41.06
N SER A 283 3.94 -19.34 41.71
CA SER A 283 4.30 -20.67 41.20
C SER A 283 3.62 -20.97 39.87
N ALA A 284 2.35 -20.62 39.74
CA ALA A 284 1.62 -20.75 38.48
C ALA A 284 2.24 -19.89 37.36
N LYS A 285 2.56 -18.63 37.65
CA LYS A 285 3.26 -17.73 36.72
C LYS A 285 4.59 -18.30 36.25
N LYS A 286 5.37 -18.81 37.20
CA LYS A 286 6.66 -19.46 36.91
C LYS A 286 6.52 -20.71 36.05
N ALA A 287 5.53 -21.56 36.33
CA ALA A 287 5.28 -22.78 35.54
C ALA A 287 4.86 -22.43 34.09
N ILE A 288 3.99 -21.46 33.94
CA ILE A 288 3.54 -20.96 32.63
C ILE A 288 4.72 -20.33 31.86
N ASN A 289 5.51 -19.47 32.53
CA ASN A 289 6.68 -18.83 31.93
C ASN A 289 7.73 -19.85 31.47
N ASN A 290 8.02 -20.88 32.26
CA ASN A 290 8.95 -21.94 31.89
C ASN A 290 8.49 -22.69 30.62
N TYR A 291 7.20 -23.00 30.57
CA TYR A 291 6.62 -23.64 29.39
C TYR A 291 6.67 -22.73 28.14
N ALA A 292 6.26 -21.47 28.28
CA ALA A 292 6.28 -20.51 27.20
C ALA A 292 7.70 -20.22 26.70
N SER A 293 8.68 -20.14 27.60
CA SER A 293 10.10 -20.03 27.28
C SER A 293 10.61 -21.21 26.46
N GLY A 294 10.22 -22.43 26.81
CA GLY A 294 10.56 -23.63 26.04
C GLY A 294 10.02 -23.59 24.62
N ILE A 295 8.73 -23.24 24.45
CA ILE A 295 8.12 -23.08 23.13
C ILE A 295 8.83 -21.99 22.34
N TYR A 296 9.09 -20.85 22.94
CA TYR A 296 9.75 -19.73 22.28
C TYR A 296 11.15 -20.10 21.81
N ALA A 297 11.95 -20.75 22.63
CA ALA A 297 13.28 -21.23 22.28
C ALA A 297 13.25 -22.23 21.11
N ASP A 298 12.29 -23.18 21.15
CA ASP A 298 12.12 -24.16 20.06
C ASP A 298 11.72 -23.50 18.75
N ILE A 299 10.80 -22.52 18.79
CA ILE A 299 10.42 -21.73 17.61
C ILE A 299 11.64 -20.93 17.10
N GLN A 300 12.35 -20.21 17.97
CA GLN A 300 13.55 -19.47 17.58
C GLN A 300 14.60 -20.35 16.90
N TYR A 301 14.86 -21.53 17.44
CA TYR A 301 15.79 -22.49 16.86
C TYR A 301 15.35 -22.95 15.47
N ARG A 302 14.09 -23.32 15.30
CA ARG A 302 13.55 -23.84 14.05
C ARG A 302 13.43 -22.78 12.96
N VAL A 303 13.19 -21.50 13.33
CA VAL A 303 13.09 -20.38 12.41
C VAL A 303 14.39 -19.59 12.25
N ALA A 304 15.51 -20.01 12.86
CA ALA A 304 16.76 -19.24 12.88
C ALA A 304 17.19 -18.75 11.49
N GLY A 305 17.02 -19.59 10.45
CA GLY A 305 17.32 -19.21 9.06
C GLY A 305 16.35 -18.20 8.43
N LEU A 306 15.16 -18.00 8.99
CA LEU A 306 14.12 -17.10 8.48
C LEU A 306 13.91 -15.88 9.37
N ALA A 307 14.49 -15.87 10.57
CA ALA A 307 14.27 -14.82 11.58
C ALA A 307 14.64 -13.43 11.05
N GLY A 308 15.77 -13.28 10.37
CA GLY A 308 16.19 -12.00 9.79
C GLY A 308 15.23 -11.51 8.68
N ILE A 309 14.68 -12.42 7.89
CA ILE A 309 13.67 -12.08 6.86
C ILE A 309 12.38 -11.62 7.54
N TYR A 310 11.92 -12.36 8.55
CA TYR A 310 10.73 -12.01 9.32
C TYR A 310 10.86 -10.63 9.99
N GLN A 311 11.99 -10.39 10.67
CA GLN A 311 12.29 -9.12 11.33
C GLN A 311 12.30 -7.95 10.33
N THR A 312 12.96 -8.14 9.17
CA THR A 312 13.02 -7.12 8.12
C THR A 312 11.64 -6.80 7.58
N ILE A 313 10.88 -7.81 7.18
CA ILE A 313 9.55 -7.66 6.59
C ILE A 313 8.55 -7.06 7.58
N SER A 314 8.62 -7.44 8.85
CA SER A 314 7.71 -6.96 9.90
C SER A 314 8.14 -5.61 10.50
N SER A 315 9.27 -5.05 10.08
CA SER A 315 9.80 -3.79 10.65
C SER A 315 9.00 -2.57 10.19
N GLY A 316 8.97 -1.54 11.07
CA GLY A 316 8.41 -0.23 10.71
C GLY A 316 9.20 0.46 9.59
N THR A 317 10.51 0.23 9.50
CA THR A 317 11.36 0.76 8.41
C THR A 317 10.93 0.19 7.06
N PHE A 318 10.70 -1.13 6.97
CA PHE A 318 10.20 -1.76 5.75
C PHE A 318 8.84 -1.18 5.33
N TYR A 319 7.93 -0.98 6.29
CA TYR A 319 6.63 -0.34 6.05
C TYR A 319 6.77 1.06 5.43
N VAL A 320 7.61 1.91 6.03
CA VAL A 320 7.85 3.28 5.51
C VAL A 320 8.46 3.26 4.11
N VAL A 321 9.44 2.39 3.86
CA VAL A 321 10.04 2.23 2.52
C VAL A 321 8.99 1.83 1.49
N MET A 322 8.11 0.88 1.82
CA MET A 322 7.04 0.45 0.91
C MET A 322 6.02 1.56 0.63
N ILE A 323 5.65 2.37 1.63
CA ILE A 323 4.78 3.55 1.43
C ILE A 323 5.43 4.57 0.49
N VAL A 324 6.71 4.88 0.69
CA VAL A 324 7.42 5.84 -0.18
C VAL A 324 7.48 5.31 -1.62
N LEU A 325 7.83 4.06 -1.81
CA LEU A 325 7.85 3.42 -3.13
C LEU A 325 6.46 3.40 -3.78
N LEU A 326 5.41 3.15 -3.00
CA LEU A 326 4.02 3.19 -3.48
C LEU A 326 3.65 4.60 -3.95
N ALA A 327 3.94 5.63 -3.16
CA ALA A 327 3.66 7.02 -3.53
C ALA A 327 4.41 7.43 -4.82
N LEU A 328 5.70 7.11 -4.92
CA LEU A 328 6.51 7.38 -6.10
C LEU A 328 6.01 6.62 -7.34
N SER A 329 5.62 5.36 -7.17
CA SER A 329 5.08 4.55 -8.27
C SER A 329 3.73 5.07 -8.76
N LEU A 330 2.81 5.49 -7.88
CA LEU A 330 1.53 6.09 -8.25
C LEU A 330 1.72 7.40 -9.04
N ILE A 331 2.61 8.28 -8.58
CA ILE A 331 2.95 9.50 -9.30
C ILE A 331 3.52 9.16 -10.69
N SER A 332 4.43 8.19 -10.75
CA SER A 332 5.03 7.72 -12.01
C SER A 332 4.01 7.09 -12.94
N LEU A 333 3.09 6.27 -12.43
CA LEU A 333 1.99 5.69 -13.21
C LEU A 333 1.10 6.78 -13.82
N ILE A 334 0.75 7.82 -13.07
CA ILE A 334 -0.03 8.95 -13.58
C ILE A 334 0.73 9.68 -14.69
N ILE A 335 2.03 9.94 -14.50
CA ILE A 335 2.84 10.69 -15.47
C ILE A 335 3.06 9.88 -16.76
N PHE A 336 3.40 8.60 -16.64
CA PHE A 336 3.78 7.77 -17.79
C PHE A 336 2.58 7.14 -18.51
N SER A 337 1.43 7.01 -17.86
CA SER A 337 0.19 6.55 -18.48
C SER A 337 -0.55 7.66 -19.24
N LEU A 338 -0.16 8.93 -19.12
CA LEU A 338 -0.74 9.98 -19.93
C LEU A 338 -0.56 9.64 -21.43
N PRO A 339 -1.61 9.62 -22.19
CA PRO A 339 -2.83 10.44 -22.15
C PRO A 339 -3.94 9.84 -21.28
N LEU A 340 -4.87 10.71 -20.89
CA LEU A 340 -6.05 10.32 -20.10
C LEU A 340 -6.90 9.22 -20.75
N SER A 341 -6.84 9.08 -22.08
CA SER A 341 -7.50 7.98 -22.80
C SER A 341 -6.97 6.61 -22.43
N VAL A 342 -5.71 6.49 -22.04
CA VAL A 342 -5.07 5.25 -21.57
C VAL A 342 -5.20 5.11 -20.06
N SER A 343 -4.90 6.16 -19.30
CA SER A 343 -4.90 6.10 -17.83
C SER A 343 -6.28 5.77 -17.25
N ARG A 344 -7.37 6.22 -17.89
CA ARG A 344 -8.75 5.93 -17.45
C ARG A 344 -9.11 4.44 -17.41
N ILE A 345 -8.41 3.63 -18.22
CA ILE A 345 -8.61 2.18 -18.28
C ILE A 345 -7.50 1.49 -17.49
N TYR A 346 -6.26 1.92 -17.68
CA TYR A 346 -5.08 1.26 -17.16
C TYR A 346 -5.04 1.24 -15.63
N LEU A 347 -5.24 2.39 -14.98
CA LEU A 347 -5.18 2.48 -13.53
C LEU A 347 -6.26 1.65 -12.82
N PRO A 348 -7.56 1.75 -13.18
CA PRO A 348 -8.59 0.91 -12.57
C PRO A 348 -8.34 -0.58 -12.77
N VAL A 349 -7.96 -0.98 -13.98
CA VAL A 349 -7.66 -2.40 -14.29
C VAL A 349 -6.48 -2.90 -13.48
N LEU A 350 -5.45 -2.07 -13.25
CA LEU A 350 -4.31 -2.44 -12.42
C LEU A 350 -4.71 -2.77 -10.97
N PHE A 351 -5.62 -1.99 -10.37
CA PHE A 351 -6.12 -2.27 -9.03
C PHE A 351 -6.92 -3.58 -8.96
N VAL A 352 -7.73 -3.86 -9.98
CA VAL A 352 -8.51 -5.12 -10.06
C VAL A 352 -7.58 -6.32 -10.26
N ILE A 353 -6.57 -6.20 -11.12
CA ILE A 353 -5.55 -7.25 -11.32
C ILE A 353 -4.78 -7.47 -10.01
N TYR A 354 -4.37 -6.40 -9.35
CA TYR A 354 -3.69 -6.49 -8.05
C TYR A 354 -4.55 -7.22 -7.02
N ALA A 355 -5.84 -6.87 -6.89
CA ALA A 355 -6.76 -7.56 -5.98
C ALA A 355 -6.84 -9.07 -6.25
N GLY A 356 -6.92 -9.47 -7.51
CA GLY A 356 -6.92 -10.89 -7.89
C GLY A 356 -5.61 -11.61 -7.56
N LEU A 357 -4.46 -10.96 -7.84
CA LEU A 357 -3.14 -11.50 -7.51
C LEU A 357 -2.95 -11.62 -6.00
N GLU A 358 -3.38 -10.62 -5.25
CA GLU A 358 -3.33 -10.62 -3.79
C GLU A 358 -4.17 -11.77 -3.21
N TYR A 359 -5.41 -11.91 -3.67
CA TYR A 359 -6.29 -13.00 -3.23
C TYR A 359 -5.62 -14.37 -3.42
N VAL A 360 -5.05 -14.63 -4.59
CA VAL A 360 -4.34 -15.88 -4.88
C VAL A 360 -3.09 -16.02 -4.01
N ALA A 361 -2.29 -14.96 -3.88
CA ALA A 361 -1.05 -15.00 -3.11
C ALA A 361 -1.31 -15.30 -1.63
N PHE A 362 -2.28 -14.65 -1.00
CA PHE A 362 -2.53 -14.80 0.43
C PHE A 362 -3.42 -16.01 0.75
N ASN A 363 -4.50 -16.24 0.02
CA ASN A 363 -5.41 -17.35 0.33
C ASN A 363 -4.93 -18.71 -0.19
N VAL A 364 -4.13 -18.76 -1.24
CA VAL A 364 -3.69 -20.03 -1.83
C VAL A 364 -2.23 -20.31 -1.53
N ILE A 365 -1.33 -19.37 -1.85
CA ILE A 365 0.11 -19.62 -1.78
C ILE A 365 0.62 -19.49 -0.35
N LEU A 366 0.42 -18.33 0.29
CA LEU A 366 0.90 -18.08 1.65
C LEU A 366 0.20 -18.97 2.69
N SER A 367 -1.08 -19.25 2.50
CA SER A 367 -1.83 -20.18 3.32
C SER A 367 -1.21 -21.57 3.32
N LYS A 368 -0.95 -22.12 2.14
CA LYS A 368 -0.30 -23.43 2.03
C LYS A 368 1.14 -23.40 2.58
N ALA A 369 1.89 -22.33 2.32
CA ALA A 369 3.23 -22.17 2.85
C ALA A 369 3.24 -22.08 4.39
N ALA A 370 2.29 -21.34 4.99
CA ALA A 370 2.15 -21.24 6.43
C ALA A 370 1.73 -22.59 7.06
N MET A 371 0.80 -23.31 6.43
CA MET A 371 0.46 -24.70 6.85
C MET A 371 1.66 -25.63 6.82
N LEU A 372 2.46 -25.63 5.74
CA LEU A 372 3.66 -26.45 5.62
C LEU A 372 4.70 -26.08 6.69
N LEU A 373 4.88 -24.78 6.92
CA LEU A 373 5.78 -24.28 7.95
C LEU A 373 5.30 -24.69 9.35
N SER A 374 4.01 -24.54 9.66
CA SER A 374 3.42 -24.97 10.92
C SER A 374 3.57 -26.46 11.15
N ASN A 375 3.29 -27.29 10.14
CA ASN A 375 3.55 -28.73 10.23
C ASN A 375 5.00 -29.06 10.54
N ARG A 376 5.93 -28.34 9.92
CA ARG A 376 7.36 -28.54 10.14
C ARG A 376 7.82 -28.06 11.53
N LEU A 377 7.24 -26.96 12.02
CA LEU A 377 7.58 -26.36 13.31
C LEU A 377 6.92 -27.06 14.48
N LEU A 378 5.65 -27.43 14.36
CA LEU A 378 4.84 -27.94 15.45
C LEU A 378 4.62 -29.47 15.39
N GLY A 379 4.99 -30.11 14.26
CA GLY A 379 4.74 -31.53 14.03
C GLY A 379 3.25 -31.89 13.84
N ARG A 380 2.40 -30.89 13.65
CA ARG A 380 0.94 -31.05 13.43
C ARG A 380 0.40 -30.00 12.48
N THR A 381 -0.75 -30.28 11.86
CA THR A 381 -1.41 -29.35 10.94
C THR A 381 -2.09 -28.23 11.75
N ALA A 382 -1.64 -27.01 11.57
CA ALA A 382 -2.30 -25.85 12.13
C ALA A 382 -3.57 -25.51 11.33
N SER A 383 -4.64 -25.20 12.03
CA SER A 383 -5.87 -24.67 11.41
C SER A 383 -5.77 -23.15 11.29
N LEU A 384 -5.02 -22.67 10.29
CA LEU A 384 -4.86 -21.24 10.08
C LEU A 384 -6.16 -20.64 9.56
N ASN A 385 -6.75 -19.73 10.30
CA ASN A 385 -7.98 -19.04 9.92
C ASN A 385 -7.67 -17.80 9.07
N LEU A 386 -7.70 -17.97 7.74
CA LEU A 386 -7.28 -16.97 6.74
C LEU A 386 -8.41 -16.08 6.24
N THR A 387 -9.41 -15.79 7.03
CA THR A 387 -10.53 -14.87 6.70
C THR A 387 -10.07 -13.45 6.37
N TYR A 388 -8.79 -13.17 6.51
CA TYR A 388 -8.21 -11.85 6.44
C TYR A 388 -8.17 -11.22 5.05
N ALA A 389 -7.93 -12.01 4.00
CA ALA A 389 -7.71 -11.48 2.64
C ALA A 389 -9.01 -11.10 1.90
N ASN A 390 -10.18 -11.52 2.34
CA ASN A 390 -11.43 -11.24 1.64
C ASN A 390 -11.85 -9.76 1.72
N THR A 391 -11.59 -9.09 2.85
CA THR A 391 -11.93 -7.67 3.04
C THR A 391 -11.05 -6.76 2.21
N ASP A 392 -9.77 -7.09 2.06
CA ASP A 392 -8.81 -6.31 1.28
C ASP A 392 -9.11 -6.44 -0.22
N PHE A 393 -9.46 -7.64 -0.71
CA PHE A 393 -9.91 -7.86 -2.09
C PHE A 393 -11.07 -6.93 -2.47
N VAL A 394 -12.13 -6.90 -1.66
CA VAL A 394 -13.30 -6.04 -1.91
C VAL A 394 -12.92 -4.57 -1.91
N SER A 395 -12.02 -4.15 -1.02
CA SER A 395 -11.55 -2.77 -0.91
C SER A 395 -10.80 -2.33 -2.17
N TYR A 396 -9.89 -3.16 -2.69
CA TYR A 396 -9.13 -2.83 -3.90
C TYR A 396 -9.99 -2.84 -5.17
N VAL A 397 -10.92 -3.78 -5.30
CA VAL A 397 -11.89 -3.78 -6.40
C VAL A 397 -12.75 -2.52 -6.36
N SER A 398 -13.26 -2.15 -5.19
CA SER A 398 -14.06 -0.93 -4.98
C SER A 398 -13.27 0.32 -5.34
N LEU A 399 -12.02 0.42 -4.92
CA LEU A 399 -11.11 1.52 -5.28
C LEU A 399 -10.90 1.59 -6.80
N GLY A 400 -10.71 0.46 -7.46
CA GLY A 400 -10.61 0.38 -8.93
C GLY A 400 -11.86 0.92 -9.62
N VAL A 401 -13.05 0.56 -9.15
CA VAL A 401 -14.33 1.05 -9.67
C VAL A 401 -14.48 2.57 -9.49
N VAL A 402 -14.18 3.08 -8.29
CA VAL A 402 -14.24 4.51 -7.99
C VAL A 402 -13.27 5.29 -8.89
N LEU A 403 -12.05 4.81 -9.06
CA LEU A 403 -11.07 5.40 -9.98
C LEU A 403 -11.55 5.39 -11.42
N ALA A 404 -12.20 4.30 -11.88
CA ALA A 404 -12.77 4.22 -13.21
C ALA A 404 -13.84 5.31 -13.44
N ILE A 405 -14.72 5.52 -12.47
CA ILE A 405 -15.75 6.56 -12.53
C ILE A 405 -15.13 7.95 -12.62
N ILE A 406 -14.22 8.28 -11.69
CA ILE A 406 -13.55 9.58 -11.63
C ILE A 406 -12.79 9.88 -12.93
N MET A 407 -12.01 8.93 -13.41
CA MET A 407 -11.19 9.08 -14.61
C MET A 407 -12.04 9.20 -15.88
N ASN A 408 -13.18 8.50 -15.97
CA ASN A 408 -14.11 8.64 -17.08
C ASN A 408 -14.83 9.99 -17.07
N ILE A 409 -15.23 10.49 -15.91
CA ILE A 409 -15.82 11.84 -15.78
C ILE A 409 -14.80 12.90 -16.21
N ALA A 410 -13.56 12.81 -15.71
CA ALA A 410 -12.49 13.71 -16.09
C ALA A 410 -12.21 13.68 -17.59
N TYR A 411 -12.14 12.48 -18.19
CA TYR A 411 -11.95 12.30 -19.62
C TYR A 411 -13.09 12.91 -20.45
N ARG A 412 -14.35 12.64 -20.09
CA ARG A 412 -15.53 13.22 -20.77
C ARG A 412 -15.53 14.73 -20.71
N LYS A 413 -15.28 15.31 -19.53
CA LYS A 413 -15.19 16.77 -19.33
C LYS A 413 -14.06 17.39 -20.14
N MET A 414 -12.96 16.71 -20.31
CA MET A 414 -11.85 17.17 -21.13
C MET A 414 -12.15 17.03 -22.63
N LYS A 415 -12.80 15.94 -23.04
CA LYS A 415 -13.20 15.73 -24.44
C LYS A 415 -14.29 16.72 -24.91
N SER A 416 -15.22 17.10 -24.04
CA SER A 416 -16.26 18.11 -24.37
C SER A 416 -15.71 19.52 -24.51
N ARG A 417 -14.48 19.78 -24.07
CA ARG A 417 -13.79 21.08 -24.19
C ARG A 417 -12.76 21.11 -25.31
N ALA A 418 -12.48 19.99 -25.97
CA ALA A 418 -11.60 19.84 -27.13
C ALA A 418 -12.42 19.81 -28.42
#